data_f6d815e5377a6c3f4e0bf60535e8420a
#
_entry.id   f6d815e5377a6c3f4e0bf60535e8420a
#
_cell.length_a   1.000
_cell.length_b   1.000
_cell.length_c   1.000
_cell.angle_alpha   90.00
_cell.angle_beta   90.00
_cell.angle_gamma   90.00
#
_symmetry.space_group_name_H-M   'P 1'
#
loop_
_entity.id
_entity.type
_entity.pdbx_description
1 polymer ?
#
loop_
_entity_poly.entity_id
_entity_poly.type
_entity_poly.pdbx_seq_one_letter_code
_entity_poly.pdbx_strand_id
1 'polypeptide(L)'
;MPSWIASANAPDCDFPIQNLPFGVFSTRDEPPRCCSAIGRFVVDLAVLEREGIIDAGKPVFAEPNLNAFMASGPAAWAAVREQLTRHLSEGAETPLRAAPLSVEAFVAMDEGQMHLPIHVADYTDFYSAKQHAFNVGTMFRGPENALPPNYVHIPIGYNGRASSVVVSGTEF
;
A
#
# COMPACT_ATOMS: atom_id res chain seq x y z
N MET A 1 -14.89 10.36 10.25
CA MET A 1 -13.94 11.04 11.14
C MET A 1 -13.10 11.96 10.28
N PRO A 2 -13.05 13.26 10.53
CA PRO A 2 -12.19 14.18 9.77
C PRO A 2 -10.74 14.16 10.27
N SER A 3 -9.83 14.60 9.38
CA SER A 3 -8.42 14.82 9.68
C SER A 3 -8.13 16.31 9.84
N TRP A 4 -7.09 16.66 10.58
CA TRP A 4 -6.57 18.04 10.59
C TRP A 4 -5.82 18.39 9.28
N ILE A 5 -5.53 17.41 8.45
CA ILE A 5 -4.99 17.61 7.10
C ILE A 5 -6.15 17.92 6.17
N ALA A 6 -6.32 19.19 5.81
CA ALA A 6 -7.48 19.68 5.08
C ALA A 6 -7.75 18.93 3.76
N SER A 7 -6.70 18.58 3.01
CA SER A 7 -6.82 17.85 1.75
C SER A 7 -7.40 16.44 1.90
N ALA A 8 -7.28 15.83 3.09
CA ALA A 8 -7.84 14.51 3.36
C ALA A 8 -9.37 14.51 3.58
N ASN A 9 -9.97 15.69 3.73
CA ASN A 9 -11.40 15.86 3.99
C ASN A 9 -12.18 16.26 2.72
N ALA A 10 -11.51 16.38 1.57
CA ALA A 10 -12.18 16.68 0.31
C ALA A 10 -13.08 15.51 -0.12
N PRO A 11 -14.29 15.78 -0.67
CA PRO A 11 -15.23 14.72 -1.05
C PRO A 11 -14.70 13.72 -2.10
N ASP A 12 -13.76 14.16 -2.93
CA ASP A 12 -13.11 13.42 -4.01
C ASP A 12 -11.69 12.95 -3.65
N CYS A 13 -11.35 12.96 -2.36
CA CYS A 13 -10.02 12.54 -1.91
C CYS A 13 -9.89 11.02 -1.91
N ASP A 14 -8.91 10.48 -2.63
CA ASP A 14 -8.59 9.06 -2.65
C ASP A 14 -7.96 8.56 -1.34
N PHE A 15 -7.35 9.46 -0.57
CA PHE A 15 -6.63 9.15 0.66
C PHE A 15 -7.18 9.87 1.90
N PRO A 16 -8.49 9.69 2.22
CA PRO A 16 -9.02 10.17 3.49
C PRO A 16 -8.40 9.41 4.67
N ILE A 17 -8.58 9.92 5.90
CA ILE A 17 -8.05 9.26 7.12
C ILE A 17 -8.55 7.82 7.30
N GLN A 18 -9.66 7.44 6.69
CA GLN A 18 -10.19 6.08 6.68
C GLN A 18 -9.39 5.14 5.77
N ASN A 19 -8.67 5.70 4.80
CA ASN A 19 -7.85 4.96 3.85
C ASN A 19 -6.39 5.39 3.95
N LEU A 20 -5.66 4.88 4.91
CA LEU A 20 -4.22 5.13 5.12
C LEU A 20 -3.43 3.96 4.50
N PRO A 21 -3.26 3.89 3.17
CA PRO A 21 -2.56 2.79 2.54
C PRO A 21 -1.07 2.85 2.85
N PHE A 22 -0.46 1.68 3.02
CA PHE A 22 0.99 1.57 3.17
C PHE A 22 1.67 1.44 1.81
N GLY A 23 2.85 2.02 1.68
CA GLY A 23 3.64 2.02 0.46
C GLY A 23 5.13 2.19 0.74
N VAL A 24 5.89 2.37 -0.34
CA VAL A 24 7.33 2.69 -0.30
C VAL A 24 7.58 3.84 -1.25
N PHE A 25 8.30 4.84 -0.78
CA PHE A 25 8.66 6.01 -1.55
C PHE A 25 10.13 6.41 -1.32
N SER A 26 10.67 7.17 -2.25
CA SER A 26 11.90 7.93 -2.08
C SER A 26 11.68 9.39 -2.43
N THR A 27 12.58 10.25 -2.03
CA THR A 27 12.72 11.61 -2.52
C THR A 27 14.04 11.74 -3.30
N ARG A 28 14.30 12.92 -3.84
CA ARG A 28 15.56 13.17 -4.55
C ARG A 28 16.79 12.91 -3.67
N ASP A 29 16.67 13.23 -2.38
CA ASP A 29 17.79 13.27 -1.44
C ASP A 29 17.77 12.10 -0.44
N GLU A 30 16.67 11.32 -0.38
CA GLU A 30 16.51 10.25 0.59
C GLU A 30 16.12 8.92 -0.12
N PRO A 31 16.72 7.79 0.32
CA PRO A 31 16.49 6.47 -0.28
C PRO A 31 15.06 5.95 -0.08
N PRO A 32 14.68 4.84 -0.75
CA PRO A 32 13.40 4.18 -0.54
C PRO A 32 13.17 3.75 0.91
N ARG A 33 11.98 4.07 1.45
CA ARG A 33 11.54 3.75 2.81
C ARG A 33 10.02 3.67 2.89
N CYS A 34 9.50 3.10 3.95
CA CYS A 34 8.07 2.87 4.10
C CYS A 34 7.29 4.17 4.35
N CYS A 35 6.10 4.24 3.79
CA CYS A 35 5.21 5.39 3.92
C CYS A 35 3.74 4.97 4.07
N SER A 36 2.91 5.96 4.39
CA SER A 36 1.46 5.94 4.22
C SER A 36 1.03 7.15 3.41
N ALA A 37 -0.21 7.18 2.92
CA ALA A 37 -0.75 8.33 2.21
C ALA A 37 -1.93 8.95 2.96
N ILE A 38 -2.02 10.28 2.96
CA ILE A 38 -3.17 11.04 3.48
C ILE A 38 -3.36 12.35 2.72
N GLY A 39 -4.54 12.58 2.19
CA GLY A 39 -4.81 13.77 1.40
C GLY A 39 -3.88 13.87 0.20
N ARG A 40 -3.09 14.94 0.16
CA ARG A 40 -2.07 15.18 -0.88
C ARG A 40 -0.64 14.92 -0.40
N PHE A 41 -0.49 14.19 0.71
CA PHE A 41 0.82 13.94 1.32
C PHE A 41 1.14 12.46 1.40
N VAL A 42 2.41 12.17 1.19
CA VAL A 42 3.08 10.96 1.66
C VAL A 42 3.53 11.21 3.09
N VAL A 43 3.21 10.30 3.99
CA VAL A 43 3.63 10.33 5.40
C VAL A 43 4.82 9.39 5.55
N ASP A 44 5.97 9.93 5.93
CA ASP A 44 7.19 9.17 6.15
C ASP A 44 7.12 8.38 7.46
N LEU A 45 6.91 7.07 7.36
CA LEU A 45 6.79 6.21 8.53
C LEU A 45 8.14 5.98 9.22
N ALA A 46 9.26 6.08 8.51
CA ALA A 46 10.57 5.97 9.11
C ALA A 46 10.87 7.16 10.04
N VAL A 47 10.43 8.36 9.65
CA VAL A 47 10.48 9.54 10.52
C VAL A 47 9.59 9.34 11.74
N LEU A 48 8.35 8.89 11.56
CA LEU A 48 7.41 8.68 12.68
C LEU A 48 7.93 7.62 13.67
N GLU A 49 8.52 6.55 13.18
CA GLU A 49 9.12 5.49 14.00
C GLU A 49 10.33 6.01 14.77
N ARG A 50 11.24 6.72 14.12
CA ARG A 50 12.43 7.33 14.75
C ARG A 50 12.05 8.29 15.88
N GLU A 51 10.99 9.07 15.70
CA GLU A 51 10.49 10.05 16.68
C GLU A 51 9.55 9.42 17.73
N GLY A 52 9.33 8.10 17.70
CA GLY A 52 8.47 7.39 18.65
C GLY A 52 6.98 7.74 18.54
N ILE A 53 6.54 8.27 17.40
CA ILE A 53 5.11 8.57 17.13
C ILE A 53 4.33 7.30 16.83
N ILE A 54 4.97 6.36 16.13
CA ILE A 54 4.45 5.03 15.86
C ILE A 54 5.46 3.96 16.29
N ASP A 55 4.94 2.80 16.68
CA ASP A 55 5.74 1.64 17.08
C ASP A 55 5.07 0.36 16.54
N ALA A 56 5.83 -0.40 15.76
CA ALA A 56 5.45 -1.71 15.25
C ALA A 56 5.96 -2.88 16.13
N GLY A 57 6.54 -2.56 17.30
CA GLY A 57 7.20 -3.52 18.21
C GLY A 57 8.67 -3.81 17.87
N LYS A 58 9.12 -3.34 16.72
CA LYS A 58 10.53 -3.37 16.26
C LYS A 58 10.69 -2.36 15.12
N PRO A 59 11.91 -1.83 14.88
CA PRO A 59 12.18 -0.95 13.74
C PRO A 59 11.97 -1.69 12.40
N VAL A 60 11.10 -1.15 11.54
CA VAL A 60 10.78 -1.76 10.23
C VAL A 60 10.53 -0.75 9.12
N PHE A 61 10.32 0.54 9.44
CA PHE A 61 9.86 1.51 8.43
C PHE A 61 10.97 2.21 7.68
N ALA A 62 12.22 2.13 8.14
CA ALA A 62 13.39 2.56 7.38
C ALA A 62 13.81 1.58 6.26
N GLU A 63 13.20 0.40 6.21
CA GLU A 63 13.45 -0.61 5.18
C GLU A 63 12.91 -0.17 3.81
N PRO A 64 13.56 -0.59 2.70
CA PRO A 64 13.15 -0.23 1.35
C PRO A 64 11.93 -1.02 0.83
N ASN A 65 11.27 -1.79 1.69
CA ASN A 65 10.07 -2.56 1.40
C ASN A 65 9.29 -2.87 2.69
N LEU A 66 8.01 -3.22 2.55
CA LEU A 66 7.10 -3.55 3.64
C LEU A 66 7.24 -4.98 4.18
N ASN A 67 8.14 -5.82 3.66
CA ASN A 67 8.20 -7.24 4.02
C ASN A 67 8.42 -7.46 5.52
N ALA A 68 9.29 -6.67 6.15
CA ALA A 68 9.55 -6.76 7.59
C ALA A 68 8.32 -6.35 8.42
N PHE A 69 7.60 -5.31 8.01
CA PHE A 69 6.34 -4.89 8.64
C PHE A 69 5.23 -5.93 8.45
N MET A 70 5.09 -6.48 7.25
CA MET A 70 4.13 -7.56 6.97
C MET A 70 4.40 -8.79 7.83
N ALA A 71 5.66 -9.16 8.01
CA ALA A 71 6.06 -10.28 8.87
C ALA A 71 5.80 -10.04 10.37
N SER A 72 5.51 -8.81 10.80
CA SER A 72 5.17 -8.49 12.19
C SER A 72 3.74 -8.93 12.57
N GLY A 73 2.90 -9.23 11.59
CA GLY A 73 1.58 -9.83 11.78
C GLY A 73 0.45 -8.84 12.10
N PRO A 74 -0.81 -9.36 12.13
CA PRO A 74 -2.02 -8.52 12.20
C PRO A 74 -2.11 -7.59 13.41
N ALA A 75 -1.59 -8.00 14.54
CA ALA A 75 -1.62 -7.17 15.76
C ALA A 75 -0.76 -5.91 15.60
N ALA A 76 0.43 -6.03 15.01
CA ALA A 76 1.30 -4.89 14.72
C ALA A 76 0.68 -3.98 13.64
N TRP A 77 0.08 -4.54 12.60
CA TRP A 77 -0.59 -3.75 11.55
C TRP A 77 -1.75 -2.91 12.11
N ALA A 78 -2.58 -3.53 12.97
CA ALA A 78 -3.69 -2.84 13.62
C ALA A 78 -3.19 -1.73 14.56
N ALA A 79 -2.17 -2.01 15.37
CA ALA A 79 -1.60 -1.05 16.30
C ALA A 79 -1.00 0.18 15.58
N VAL A 80 -0.24 -0.02 14.51
CA VAL A 80 0.32 1.08 13.72
C VAL A 80 -0.79 1.90 13.06
N ARG A 81 -1.82 1.26 12.49
CA ARG A 81 -2.96 1.97 11.90
C ARG A 81 -3.72 2.80 12.94
N GLU A 82 -3.93 2.26 14.14
CA GLU A 82 -4.58 2.98 15.24
C GLU A 82 -3.76 4.22 15.66
N GLN A 83 -2.44 4.06 15.80
CA GLN A 83 -1.53 5.16 16.14
C GLN A 83 -1.57 6.24 15.06
N LEU A 84 -1.46 5.89 13.78
CA LEU A 84 -1.60 6.84 12.66
C LEU A 84 -2.94 7.57 12.71
N THR A 85 -4.04 6.84 12.83
CA THR A 85 -5.38 7.42 12.89
C THR A 85 -5.52 8.40 14.06
N ARG A 86 -5.02 8.03 15.24
CA ARG A 86 -5.02 8.89 16.42
C ARG A 86 -4.27 10.20 16.18
N HIS A 87 -3.06 10.15 15.63
CA HIS A 87 -2.24 11.33 15.39
C HIS A 87 -2.73 12.21 14.23
N LEU A 88 -3.45 11.64 13.27
CA LEU A 88 -3.95 12.34 12.08
C LEU A 88 -5.40 12.83 12.20
N SER A 89 -6.10 12.49 13.29
CA SER A 89 -7.48 12.95 13.55
C SER A 89 -7.54 14.45 13.84
N GLU A 90 -8.66 15.10 13.49
CA GLU A 90 -8.86 16.55 13.60
C GLU A 90 -8.56 17.12 15.00
N GLY A 91 -9.03 16.46 16.05
CA GLY A 91 -8.84 16.90 17.44
C GLY A 91 -7.53 16.42 18.08
N ALA A 92 -6.62 15.81 17.31
CA ALA A 92 -5.39 15.25 17.89
C ALA A 92 -4.44 16.32 18.41
N GLU A 93 -4.01 16.15 19.66
CA GLU A 93 -2.82 16.80 20.20
C GLU A 93 -1.60 15.98 19.78
N THR A 94 -0.88 16.46 18.77
CA THR A 94 0.21 15.73 18.14
C THR A 94 1.35 16.66 17.75
N PRO A 95 2.62 16.25 17.93
CA PRO A 95 3.77 17.01 17.47
C PRO A 95 3.84 17.13 15.94
N LEU A 96 3.10 16.30 15.21
CA LEU A 96 3.06 16.31 13.74
C LEU A 96 2.47 17.60 13.14
N ARG A 97 1.83 18.44 13.95
CA ARG A 97 1.28 19.74 13.50
C ARG A 97 2.30 20.87 13.47
N ALA A 98 3.48 20.67 14.03
CA ALA A 98 4.49 21.71 14.20
C ALA A 98 5.82 21.35 13.53
N ALA A 99 6.50 22.36 12.98
CA ALA A 99 7.88 22.22 12.53
C ALA A 99 8.85 21.99 13.73
N PRO A 100 9.98 21.27 13.55
CA PRO A 100 10.44 20.74 12.26
C PRO A 100 9.74 19.46 11.82
N LEU A 101 9.10 18.74 12.72
CA LEU A 101 8.61 17.38 12.46
C LEU A 101 7.55 17.32 11.35
N SER A 102 6.65 18.33 11.26
CA SER A 102 5.69 18.39 10.16
C SER A 102 6.34 18.51 8.80
N VAL A 103 7.49 19.16 8.69
CA VAL A 103 8.23 19.32 7.43
C VAL A 103 8.96 18.03 7.05
N GLU A 104 9.47 17.29 8.03
CA GLU A 104 10.17 16.03 7.78
C GLU A 104 9.22 14.88 7.49
N ALA A 105 8.07 14.84 8.20
CA ALA A 105 7.14 13.72 8.14
C ALA A 105 6.17 13.76 6.95
N PHE A 106 5.90 14.94 6.38
CA PHE A 106 4.92 15.09 5.29
C PHE A 106 5.59 15.59 4.02
N VAL A 107 5.65 14.74 3.02
CA VAL A 107 6.18 15.03 1.69
C VAL A 107 5.01 15.20 0.73
N ALA A 108 5.01 16.24 -0.11
CA ALA A 108 3.99 16.38 -1.14
C ALA A 108 4.08 15.20 -2.12
N MET A 109 2.92 14.69 -2.59
CA MET A 109 2.89 13.47 -3.43
C MET A 109 3.65 13.63 -4.74
N ASP A 110 3.72 14.84 -5.29
CA ASP A 110 4.44 15.18 -6.52
C ASP A 110 5.97 15.30 -6.32
N GLU A 111 6.44 15.35 -5.08
CA GLU A 111 7.86 15.33 -4.71
C GLU A 111 8.37 13.92 -4.39
N GLY A 112 7.45 12.95 -4.22
CA GLY A 112 7.76 11.56 -3.90
C GLY A 112 7.78 10.66 -5.14
N GLN A 113 8.76 9.77 -5.23
CA GLN A 113 8.80 8.68 -6.20
C GLN A 113 8.35 7.38 -5.53
N MET A 114 7.27 6.78 -6.04
CA MET A 114 6.77 5.50 -5.52
C MET A 114 7.57 4.32 -6.05
N HIS A 115 7.71 3.29 -5.23
CA HIS A 115 8.38 2.03 -5.54
C HIS A 115 7.44 0.85 -5.33
N LEU A 116 7.82 -0.33 -5.83
CA LEU A 116 7.13 -1.56 -5.45
C LEU A 116 7.18 -1.72 -3.93
N PRO A 117 6.03 -1.84 -3.26
CA PRO A 117 5.99 -1.81 -1.79
C PRO A 117 6.53 -3.09 -1.16
N ILE A 118 6.66 -4.17 -1.93
CA ILE A 118 7.09 -5.48 -1.44
C ILE A 118 8.10 -6.10 -2.39
N HIS A 119 8.98 -6.92 -1.83
CA HIS A 119 9.73 -7.89 -2.61
C HIS A 119 8.85 -9.11 -2.84
N VAL A 120 8.43 -9.30 -4.10
CA VAL A 120 7.60 -10.43 -4.51
C VAL A 120 8.51 -11.62 -4.78
N ALA A 121 8.55 -12.58 -3.85
CA ALA A 121 9.31 -13.82 -4.05
C ALA A 121 8.55 -14.75 -5.00
N ASP A 122 7.24 -14.88 -4.76
CA ASP A 122 6.34 -15.74 -5.51
C ASP A 122 4.88 -15.36 -5.24
N TYR A 123 3.95 -15.72 -6.15
CA TYR A 123 2.52 -15.49 -5.90
C TYR A 123 1.64 -16.47 -6.68
N THR A 124 0.44 -16.68 -6.17
CA THR A 124 -0.59 -17.47 -6.82
C THR A 124 -1.60 -16.54 -7.50
N ASP A 125 -1.86 -16.80 -8.77
CA ASP A 125 -2.88 -16.12 -9.56
C ASP A 125 -4.10 -17.03 -9.77
N PHE A 126 -5.28 -16.45 -9.96
CA PHE A 126 -6.54 -17.16 -10.09
C PHE A 126 -7.32 -16.74 -11.33
N TYR A 127 -7.86 -17.70 -12.05
CA TYR A 127 -8.80 -17.49 -13.15
C TYR A 127 -10.23 -17.22 -12.63
N SER A 128 -10.44 -16.16 -11.87
CA SER A 128 -11.74 -15.88 -11.24
C SER A 128 -12.78 -15.30 -12.20
N ALA A 129 -12.38 -14.60 -13.26
CA ALA A 129 -13.27 -14.05 -14.26
C ALA A 129 -13.64 -15.08 -15.32
N LYS A 130 -14.90 -15.54 -15.32
CA LYS A 130 -15.37 -16.57 -16.25
C LYS A 130 -15.19 -16.21 -17.73
N GLN A 131 -15.44 -14.93 -18.09
CA GLN A 131 -15.27 -14.45 -19.47
C GLN A 131 -13.80 -14.53 -19.89
N HIS A 132 -12.88 -14.12 -19.03
CA HIS A 132 -11.43 -14.23 -19.31
C HIS A 132 -11.03 -15.69 -19.48
N ALA A 133 -11.41 -16.56 -18.55
CA ALA A 133 -11.11 -17.99 -18.63
C ALA A 133 -11.71 -18.65 -19.89
N PHE A 134 -12.94 -18.27 -20.28
CA PHE A 134 -13.59 -18.74 -21.49
C PHE A 134 -12.85 -18.28 -22.75
N ASN A 135 -12.50 -17.01 -22.85
CA ASN A 135 -11.80 -16.44 -24.01
C ASN A 135 -10.43 -17.10 -24.20
N VAL A 136 -9.63 -17.19 -23.13
CA VAL A 136 -8.33 -17.88 -23.15
C VAL A 136 -8.48 -19.36 -23.49
N GLY A 137 -9.43 -20.04 -22.86
CA GLY A 137 -9.73 -21.45 -23.12
C GLY A 137 -10.16 -21.71 -24.57
N THR A 138 -10.93 -20.79 -25.15
CA THR A 138 -11.36 -20.87 -26.57
C THR A 138 -10.16 -20.82 -27.52
N MET A 139 -9.20 -19.93 -27.24
CA MET A 139 -7.98 -19.84 -28.07
C MET A 139 -7.17 -21.15 -28.09
N PHE A 140 -7.13 -21.87 -26.98
CA PHE A 140 -6.32 -23.07 -26.86
C PHE A 140 -7.07 -24.39 -27.14
N ARG A 141 -8.37 -24.45 -26.89
CA ARG A 141 -9.16 -25.71 -26.90
C ARG A 141 -10.43 -25.64 -27.73
N GLY A 142 -10.74 -24.50 -28.33
CA GLY A 142 -12.01 -24.22 -28.99
C GLY A 142 -13.15 -23.92 -28.01
N PRO A 143 -14.23 -23.27 -28.49
CA PRO A 143 -15.32 -22.78 -27.64
C PRO A 143 -16.07 -23.86 -26.88
N GLU A 144 -16.16 -25.06 -27.43
CA GLU A 144 -16.88 -26.18 -26.82
C GLU A 144 -16.15 -26.76 -25.60
N ASN A 145 -14.82 -26.61 -25.55
CA ASN A 145 -13.96 -27.10 -24.48
C ASN A 145 -13.25 -25.95 -23.73
N ALA A 146 -13.78 -24.74 -23.85
CA ALA A 146 -13.13 -23.54 -23.32
C ALA A 146 -12.93 -23.60 -21.80
N LEU A 147 -13.93 -24.10 -21.06
CA LEU A 147 -13.88 -24.23 -19.60
C LEU A 147 -13.83 -25.71 -19.20
N PRO A 148 -12.93 -26.09 -18.27
CA PRO A 148 -12.97 -27.41 -17.65
C PRO A 148 -14.31 -27.64 -16.91
N PRO A 149 -14.82 -28.89 -16.84
CA PRO A 149 -16.12 -29.18 -16.18
C PRO A 149 -16.20 -28.72 -14.73
N ASN A 150 -15.08 -28.71 -14.02
CA ASN A 150 -15.00 -28.29 -12.60
C ASN A 150 -14.77 -26.79 -12.39
N TYR A 151 -14.64 -25.99 -13.46
CA TYR A 151 -14.29 -24.56 -13.36
C TYR A 151 -15.23 -23.78 -12.43
N VAL A 152 -16.54 -24.07 -12.48
CA VAL A 152 -17.55 -23.38 -11.66
C VAL A 152 -17.68 -23.94 -10.23
N HIS A 153 -16.96 -24.99 -9.90
CA HIS A 153 -17.05 -25.69 -8.61
C HIS A 153 -15.78 -25.57 -7.77
N ILE A 154 -14.61 -25.46 -8.40
CA ILE A 154 -13.31 -25.42 -7.74
C ILE A 154 -12.52 -24.25 -8.32
N PRO A 155 -11.98 -23.33 -7.47
CA PRO A 155 -11.10 -22.25 -7.96
C PRO A 155 -9.88 -22.82 -8.66
N ILE A 156 -9.51 -22.24 -9.80
CA ILE A 156 -8.28 -22.57 -10.52
C ILE A 156 -7.24 -21.53 -10.19
N GLY A 157 -6.19 -21.96 -9.51
CA GLY A 157 -5.00 -21.16 -9.22
C GLY A 157 -3.79 -21.68 -9.97
N TYR A 158 -2.85 -20.82 -10.25
CA TYR A 158 -1.56 -21.18 -10.85
C TYR A 158 -0.45 -20.27 -10.31
N ASN A 159 0.79 -20.72 -10.46
CA ASN A 159 1.95 -19.94 -10.06
C ASN A 159 2.15 -18.76 -11.01
N GLY A 160 2.00 -17.55 -10.50
CA GLY A 160 2.10 -16.32 -11.28
C GLY A 160 3.53 -15.90 -11.57
N ARG A 161 3.70 -14.91 -12.46
CA ARG A 161 4.98 -14.32 -12.85
C ARG A 161 5.20 -12.98 -12.15
N ALA A 162 6.11 -12.93 -11.17
CA ALA A 162 6.44 -11.71 -10.43
C ALA A 162 6.98 -10.58 -11.32
N SER A 163 7.59 -10.91 -12.46
CA SER A 163 8.15 -9.91 -13.40
C SER A 163 7.10 -9.00 -14.05
N SER A 164 5.82 -9.32 -13.98
CA SER A 164 4.72 -8.48 -14.48
C SER A 164 4.08 -7.60 -13.40
N VAL A 165 4.56 -7.70 -12.16
CA VAL A 165 4.17 -6.81 -11.06
C VAL A 165 5.06 -5.58 -11.11
N VAL A 166 4.52 -4.46 -11.55
CA VAL A 166 5.25 -3.21 -11.78
C VAL A 166 4.56 -2.04 -11.07
N VAL A 167 5.29 -0.93 -10.89
CA VAL A 167 4.75 0.30 -10.31
C VAL A 167 3.74 0.93 -11.26
N SER A 168 2.68 1.54 -10.74
CA SER A 168 1.70 2.30 -11.53
C SER A 168 2.38 3.37 -12.37
N GLY A 169 1.92 3.51 -13.64
CA GLY A 169 2.51 4.45 -14.60
C GLY A 169 3.64 3.84 -15.46
N THR A 170 4.02 2.59 -15.21
CA THR A 170 4.93 1.85 -16.11
C THR A 170 4.21 1.59 -17.44
N GLU A 171 4.84 1.92 -18.56
CA GLU A 171 4.34 1.60 -19.90
C GLU A 171 4.49 0.12 -20.20
N PHE A 172 3.51 -0.48 -20.91
CA PHE A 172 3.47 -1.87 -21.33
C PHE A 172 3.60 -1.99 -22.85
#